data_8eb4eb4331a83414b4aaeb7053c4688a
#
_entry.id   8eb4eb4331a83414b4aaeb7053c4688a
#
_cell.length_a   1.000
_cell.length_b   1.000
_cell.length_c   1.000
_cell.angle_alpha   90.00
_cell.angle_beta   90.00
_cell.angle_gamma   90.00
#
_symmetry.space_group_name_H-M   'P 1'
#
loop_
_entity.id
_entity.type
_entity.pdbx_description
1 polymer ?
#
loop_
_entity_poly.entity_id
_entity_poly.type
_entity_poly.pdbx_seq_one_letter_code
_entity_poly.pdbx_strand_id
1 'polypeptide(L)'
;MDSSKRQFLAQLGVLTAGASLVPLAEAKFPFSPARREGASRHRYAMLVDLRRCIGCQACTVSCAIENQTPQGAFRTHVNQYQVQLGDRVTNVLLPRLCNHCDNPPCVPVCPVQATFQRQDGIVVVDNTRCVGCAYCVQACPYDARFINHETQTADKCTFCVHRL
;
A
#
# COMPACT_ATOMS: atom_id res chain seq x y z
N MET A 1 52.08 14.17 23.13
CA MET A 1 50.90 13.98 22.29
C MET A 1 51.28 14.35 20.87
N ASP A 2 51.22 13.38 19.99
CA ASP A 2 51.81 13.40 18.64
C ASP A 2 51.17 14.48 17.76
N SER A 3 51.96 15.27 17.02
CA SER A 3 51.47 16.39 16.19
C SER A 3 50.44 15.92 15.12
N SER A 4 50.59 14.69 14.66
CA SER A 4 49.69 14.03 13.70
C SER A 4 48.27 13.82 14.27
N LYS A 5 48.14 13.46 15.55
CA LYS A 5 46.83 13.28 16.20
C LYS A 5 46.10 14.62 16.45
N ARG A 6 46.84 15.69 16.69
CA ARG A 6 46.31 17.05 16.84
C ARG A 6 45.76 17.58 15.50
N GLN A 7 46.43 17.34 14.40
CA GLN A 7 45.97 17.71 13.06
C GLN A 7 44.71 16.95 12.66
N PHE A 8 44.64 15.64 12.96
CA PHE A 8 43.47 14.81 12.69
C PHE A 8 42.25 15.30 13.48
N LEU A 9 42.38 15.61 14.77
CA LEU A 9 41.31 16.13 15.60
C LEU A 9 40.85 17.53 15.16
N ALA A 10 41.76 18.38 14.69
CA ALA A 10 41.39 19.70 14.15
C ALA A 10 40.57 19.57 12.85
N GLN A 11 40.95 18.62 11.99
CA GLN A 11 40.19 18.35 10.76
C GLN A 11 38.79 17.75 11.02
N LEU A 12 38.66 16.88 12.05
CA LEU A 12 37.36 16.38 12.49
C LEU A 12 36.46 17.52 13.03
N GLY A 13 37.02 18.45 13.80
CA GLY A 13 36.29 19.62 14.33
C GLY A 13 35.77 20.54 13.25
N VAL A 14 36.49 20.72 12.16
CA VAL A 14 36.03 21.52 11.00
C VAL A 14 34.87 20.81 10.25
N LEU A 15 34.95 19.49 10.13
CA LEU A 15 33.84 18.72 9.50
C LEU A 15 32.54 18.75 10.31
N THR A 16 32.64 18.72 11.65
CA THR A 16 31.46 18.80 12.51
C THR A 16 30.85 20.21 12.58
N ALA A 17 31.68 21.26 12.54
CA ALA A 17 31.21 22.65 12.50
C ALA A 17 30.56 23.02 11.15
N GLY A 18 31.01 22.42 10.04
CA GLY A 18 30.40 22.57 8.72
C GLY A 18 29.04 21.86 8.58
N ALA A 19 28.83 20.77 9.31
CA ALA A 19 27.56 20.01 9.25
C ALA A 19 26.39 20.71 9.96
N SER A 20 26.67 21.64 10.89
CA SER A 20 25.65 22.37 11.64
C SER A 20 25.05 23.59 10.90
N LEU A 21 25.58 23.94 9.73
CA LEU A 21 25.09 25.06 8.90
C LEU A 21 24.34 24.60 7.64
N VAL A 22 24.16 23.31 7.44
CA VAL A 22 23.21 22.84 6.43
C VAL A 22 21.82 23.10 7.02
N PRO A 23 21.02 24.06 6.49
CA PRO A 23 19.64 24.15 6.89
C PRO A 23 19.06 22.78 6.64
N LEU A 24 18.31 22.23 7.60
CA LEU A 24 17.39 21.13 7.39
C LEU A 24 16.33 21.63 6.41
N ALA A 25 16.75 21.89 5.16
CA ALA A 25 15.84 21.94 4.05
C ALA A 25 15.12 20.62 4.15
N GLU A 26 13.82 20.67 4.46
CA GLU A 26 12.93 19.53 4.43
C GLU A 26 13.36 18.69 3.23
N ALA A 27 13.93 17.53 3.47
CA ALA A 27 14.25 16.59 2.44
C ALA A 27 12.88 16.17 1.87
N LYS A 28 12.34 16.99 0.99
CA LYS A 28 11.27 16.58 0.09
C LYS A 28 11.88 15.43 -0.67
N PHE A 29 11.63 14.22 -0.15
CA PHE A 29 11.91 13.04 -0.93
C PHE A 29 11.31 13.28 -2.32
N PRO A 30 12.13 13.27 -3.38
CA PRO A 30 11.64 13.55 -4.74
C PRO A 30 10.68 12.46 -5.25
N PHE A 31 10.30 11.53 -4.39
CA PHE A 31 9.39 10.42 -4.61
C PHE A 31 7.99 10.66 -4.01
N SER A 32 7.45 11.87 -4.09
CA SER A 32 6.00 11.99 -4.03
C SER A 32 5.48 11.52 -5.40
N PRO A 33 4.91 10.31 -5.53
CA PRO A 33 4.40 9.85 -6.81
C PRO A 33 3.33 10.86 -7.24
N ALA A 34 3.61 11.57 -8.33
CA ALA A 34 2.66 12.51 -8.88
C ALA A 34 1.33 11.76 -9.08
N ARG A 35 0.25 12.26 -8.49
CA ARG A 35 -1.10 11.83 -8.84
C ARG A 35 -1.18 11.95 -10.36
N ARG A 36 -1.29 10.83 -11.06
CA ARG A 36 -1.47 10.89 -12.51
C ARG A 36 -2.74 11.67 -12.79
N GLU A 37 -2.61 12.72 -13.57
CA GLU A 37 -3.69 13.62 -13.95
C GLU A 37 -4.78 12.83 -14.68
N GLY A 38 -5.98 12.90 -14.17
CA GLY A 38 -7.19 12.43 -14.77
C GLY A 38 -8.31 13.16 -14.03
N ALA A 39 -9.09 13.98 -14.73
CA ALA A 39 -10.11 14.82 -14.14
C ALA A 39 -11.31 13.98 -13.68
N SER A 40 -11.22 13.31 -12.55
CA SER A 40 -12.39 12.74 -11.92
C SER A 40 -12.98 13.74 -10.91
N ARG A 41 -14.25 14.11 -11.12
CA ARG A 41 -15.04 14.93 -10.17
C ARG A 41 -15.50 14.12 -8.95
N HIS A 42 -15.31 12.81 -8.97
CA HIS A 42 -15.85 11.89 -7.98
C HIS A 42 -14.73 11.11 -7.29
N ARG A 43 -14.91 10.88 -6.01
CA ARG A 43 -14.08 9.99 -5.22
C ARG A 43 -14.89 8.75 -4.89
N TYR A 44 -14.41 7.59 -5.33
CA TYR A 44 -15.12 6.33 -5.12
C TYR A 44 -14.88 5.77 -3.73
N ALA A 45 -15.94 5.19 -3.15
CA ALA A 45 -15.90 4.45 -1.89
C ALA A 45 -16.83 3.24 -1.99
N MET A 46 -16.56 2.21 -1.19
CA MET A 46 -17.41 1.03 -1.08
C MET A 46 -17.89 0.87 0.35
N LEU A 47 -19.19 0.83 0.55
CA LEU A 47 -19.82 0.54 1.84
C LEU A 47 -20.11 -0.96 1.95
N VAL A 48 -19.58 -1.58 3.01
CA VAL A 48 -19.83 -3.00 3.33
C VAL A 48 -20.63 -3.09 4.61
N ASP A 49 -21.87 -3.59 4.55
CA ASP A 49 -22.73 -3.81 5.73
C ASP A 49 -22.45 -5.22 6.31
N LEU A 50 -21.68 -5.25 7.39
CA LEU A 50 -21.31 -6.49 8.08
C LEU A 50 -22.49 -7.25 8.67
N ARG A 51 -23.59 -6.55 8.99
CA ARG A 51 -24.81 -7.17 9.56
C ARG A 51 -25.53 -8.06 8.56
N ARG A 52 -25.30 -7.82 7.26
CA ARG A 52 -25.87 -8.60 6.16
C ARG A 52 -24.97 -9.71 5.66
N CYS A 53 -23.73 -9.77 6.12
CA CYS A 53 -22.77 -10.78 5.69
C CYS A 53 -23.10 -12.13 6.33
N ILE A 54 -23.32 -13.14 5.50
CA ILE A 54 -23.57 -14.54 5.92
C ILE A 54 -22.36 -15.44 5.65
N GLY A 55 -21.23 -14.89 5.17
CA GLY A 55 -20.00 -15.65 4.90
C GLY A 55 -20.04 -16.54 3.66
N CYS A 56 -20.99 -16.36 2.74
CA CYS A 56 -21.18 -17.24 1.58
C CYS A 56 -20.04 -17.20 0.53
N GLN A 57 -19.06 -16.30 0.66
CA GLN A 57 -17.93 -16.13 -0.25
C GLN A 57 -18.29 -15.77 -1.72
N ALA A 58 -19.56 -15.47 -2.01
CA ALA A 58 -19.99 -15.11 -3.37
C ALA A 58 -19.22 -13.89 -3.92
N CYS A 59 -18.94 -12.88 -3.07
CA CYS A 59 -18.12 -11.72 -3.43
C CYS A 59 -16.69 -12.10 -3.83
N THR A 60 -16.11 -13.09 -3.14
CA THR A 60 -14.77 -13.61 -3.43
C THR A 60 -14.73 -14.27 -4.80
N VAL A 61 -15.68 -15.18 -5.06
CA VAL A 61 -15.78 -15.91 -6.34
C VAL A 61 -16.08 -14.95 -7.49
N SER A 62 -17.05 -14.05 -7.32
CA SER A 62 -17.39 -13.08 -8.37
C SER A 62 -16.23 -12.15 -8.70
N CYS A 63 -15.49 -11.70 -7.68
CA CYS A 63 -14.29 -10.89 -7.89
C CYS A 63 -13.19 -11.66 -8.62
N ALA A 64 -13.00 -12.94 -8.29
CA ALA A 64 -12.00 -13.79 -8.93
C ALA A 64 -12.32 -14.01 -10.42
N ILE A 65 -13.56 -14.27 -10.75
CA ILE A 65 -14.02 -14.45 -12.14
C ILE A 65 -13.87 -13.14 -12.93
N GLU A 66 -14.35 -12.03 -12.36
CA GLU A 66 -14.33 -10.72 -13.03
C GLU A 66 -12.91 -10.23 -13.32
N ASN A 67 -11.99 -10.46 -12.38
CA ASN A 67 -10.64 -9.91 -12.47
C ASN A 67 -9.60 -10.97 -12.90
N GLN A 68 -10.04 -12.19 -13.23
CA GLN A 68 -9.17 -13.28 -13.65
C GLN A 68 -7.98 -13.48 -12.70
N THR A 69 -8.27 -13.49 -11.37
CA THR A 69 -7.22 -13.72 -10.40
C THR A 69 -6.74 -15.16 -10.47
N PRO A 70 -5.42 -15.42 -10.29
CA PRO A 70 -4.89 -16.77 -10.36
C PRO A 70 -5.46 -17.66 -9.25
N GLN A 71 -5.45 -18.95 -9.48
CA GLN A 71 -5.95 -19.93 -8.52
C GLN A 71 -5.24 -19.80 -7.16
N GLY A 72 -6.01 -19.73 -6.08
CA GLY A 72 -5.49 -19.60 -4.71
C GLY A 72 -5.17 -18.16 -4.29
N ALA A 73 -5.32 -17.16 -5.18
CA ALA A 73 -5.15 -15.75 -4.86
C ALA A 73 -6.48 -14.98 -4.98
N PHE A 74 -6.74 -14.08 -4.06
CA PHE A 74 -8.01 -13.37 -3.98
C PHE A 74 -7.81 -11.87 -3.72
N ARG A 75 -8.50 -11.02 -4.49
CA ARG A 75 -8.54 -9.56 -4.27
C ARG A 75 -9.52 -9.14 -3.18
N THR A 76 -10.48 -10.02 -2.87
CA THR A 76 -11.42 -9.88 -1.76
C THR A 76 -11.68 -11.23 -1.14
N HIS A 77 -11.89 -11.28 0.17
CA HIS A 77 -12.19 -12.50 0.93
C HIS A 77 -12.99 -12.14 2.18
N VAL A 78 -13.68 -13.11 2.75
CA VAL A 78 -14.45 -12.95 3.98
C VAL A 78 -13.74 -13.71 5.09
N ASN A 79 -13.23 -12.99 6.09
CA ASN A 79 -12.63 -13.56 7.28
C ASN A 79 -13.67 -13.72 8.37
N GLN A 80 -13.52 -14.77 9.16
CA GLN A 80 -14.30 -15.00 10.36
C GLN A 80 -13.40 -14.76 11.58
N TYR A 81 -13.87 -13.91 12.49
CA TYR A 81 -13.19 -13.62 13.75
C TYR A 81 -14.09 -14.00 14.92
N GLN A 82 -13.50 -14.54 15.97
CA GLN A 82 -14.16 -14.69 17.25
C GLN A 82 -13.88 -13.43 18.08
N VAL A 83 -14.92 -12.75 18.51
CA VAL A 83 -14.85 -11.54 19.29
C VAL A 83 -15.54 -11.79 20.63
N GLN A 84 -14.85 -11.51 21.73
CA GLN A 84 -15.41 -11.54 23.06
C GLN A 84 -16.07 -10.19 23.38
N LEU A 85 -17.37 -10.21 23.62
CA LEU A 85 -18.18 -9.06 24.01
C LEU A 85 -18.72 -9.30 25.42
N GLY A 86 -17.98 -8.84 26.44
CA GLY A 86 -18.24 -9.18 27.83
C GLY A 86 -18.10 -10.69 28.07
N ASP A 87 -19.16 -11.34 28.54
CA ASP A 87 -19.17 -12.79 28.82
C ASP A 87 -19.57 -13.65 27.61
N ARG A 88 -19.82 -13.03 26.46
CA ARG A 88 -20.27 -13.74 25.25
C ARG A 88 -19.16 -13.76 24.19
N VAL A 89 -18.96 -14.93 23.60
CA VAL A 89 -18.12 -15.08 22.40
C VAL A 89 -19.05 -15.11 21.19
N THR A 90 -18.81 -14.25 20.21
CA THR A 90 -19.57 -14.21 18.97
C THR A 90 -18.64 -14.26 17.75
N ASN A 91 -19.14 -14.83 16.67
CA ASN A 91 -18.43 -14.83 15.39
C ASN A 91 -18.81 -13.62 14.58
N VAL A 92 -17.84 -12.88 14.11
CA VAL A 92 -18.03 -11.72 13.22
C VAL A 92 -17.41 -12.04 11.87
N LEU A 93 -18.18 -11.83 10.81
CA LEU A 93 -17.74 -11.98 9.44
C LEU A 93 -17.31 -10.62 8.89
N LEU A 94 -16.09 -10.57 8.38
CA LEU A 94 -15.50 -9.35 7.84
C LEU A 94 -15.08 -9.54 6.39
N PRO A 95 -15.88 -9.09 5.43
CA PRO A 95 -15.44 -8.98 4.05
C PRO A 95 -14.30 -7.97 3.95
N ARG A 96 -13.17 -8.39 3.39
CA ARG A 96 -11.95 -7.59 3.28
C ARG A 96 -11.56 -7.40 1.82
N LEU A 97 -11.14 -6.20 1.50
CA LEU A 97 -10.59 -5.80 0.21
C LEU A 97 -9.63 -4.62 0.43
N CYS A 98 -9.00 -4.13 -0.63
CA CYS A 98 -8.17 -2.93 -0.51
C CYS A 98 -9.01 -1.71 -0.11
N ASN A 99 -8.57 -0.99 0.93
CA ASN A 99 -9.28 0.19 1.44
C ASN A 99 -9.09 1.44 0.57
N HIS A 100 -8.25 1.40 -0.45
CA HIS A 100 -7.90 2.58 -1.27
C HIS A 100 -7.64 3.81 -0.40
N CYS A 101 -6.73 3.65 0.58
CA CYS A 101 -6.40 4.62 1.61
C CYS A 101 -6.21 6.03 1.05
N ASP A 102 -6.55 7.05 1.85
CA ASP A 102 -6.35 8.45 1.47
C ASP A 102 -4.86 8.80 1.37
N ASN A 103 -4.06 8.31 2.31
CA ASN A 103 -2.61 8.37 2.28
C ASN A 103 -2.04 6.93 2.22
N PRO A 104 -1.95 6.33 1.03
CA PRO A 104 -1.64 4.92 0.87
C PRO A 104 -0.15 4.64 1.11
N PRO A 105 0.24 3.91 2.18
CA PRO A 105 1.66 3.63 2.46
C PRO A 105 2.34 2.78 1.39
N CYS A 106 1.56 2.04 0.61
CA CYS A 106 2.06 1.20 -0.48
C CYS A 106 2.50 1.98 -1.72
N VAL A 107 2.18 3.27 -1.83
CA VAL A 107 2.55 4.12 -2.98
C VAL A 107 4.00 4.61 -2.86
N PRO A 108 4.42 5.28 -1.76
CA PRO A 108 5.78 5.82 -1.65
C PRO A 108 6.87 4.74 -1.60
N VAL A 109 6.54 3.50 -1.18
CA VAL A 109 7.52 2.40 -1.10
C VAL A 109 7.80 1.73 -2.44
N CYS A 110 7.09 2.10 -3.51
CA CYS A 110 7.27 1.48 -4.82
C CYS A 110 8.48 2.10 -5.55
N PRO A 111 9.62 1.38 -5.71
CA PRO A 111 10.84 1.95 -6.27
C PRO A 111 10.70 2.31 -7.76
N VAL A 112 9.82 1.61 -8.48
CA VAL A 112 9.56 1.83 -9.91
C VAL A 112 8.29 2.64 -10.16
N GLN A 113 7.62 3.15 -9.10
CA GLN A 113 6.38 3.93 -9.18
C GLN A 113 5.25 3.21 -9.96
N ALA A 114 5.25 1.89 -9.95
CA ALA A 114 4.18 1.09 -10.54
C ALA A 114 2.88 1.21 -9.74
N THR A 115 2.96 1.37 -8.40
CA THR A 115 1.79 1.63 -7.56
C THR A 115 1.57 3.13 -7.44
N PHE A 116 0.38 3.60 -7.77
CA PHE A 116 0.03 5.01 -7.71
C PHE A 116 -1.44 5.21 -7.35
N GLN A 117 -1.79 6.40 -6.88
CA GLN A 117 -3.17 6.80 -6.61
C GLN A 117 -3.68 7.68 -7.74
N ARG A 118 -4.84 7.33 -8.27
CA ARG A 118 -5.58 8.14 -9.26
C ARG A 118 -6.24 9.33 -8.57
N GLN A 119 -6.70 10.31 -9.33
CA GLN A 119 -7.42 11.47 -8.81
C GLN A 119 -8.76 11.11 -8.16
N ASP A 120 -9.41 10.05 -8.63
CA ASP A 120 -10.63 9.50 -8.05
C ASP A 120 -10.41 8.75 -6.72
N GLY A 121 -9.18 8.76 -6.19
CA GLY A 121 -8.80 8.10 -4.94
C GLY A 121 -8.48 6.61 -5.08
N ILE A 122 -8.72 6.01 -6.24
CA ILE A 122 -8.44 4.60 -6.46
C ILE A 122 -6.92 4.38 -6.56
N VAL A 123 -6.39 3.49 -5.74
CA VAL A 123 -5.00 3.05 -5.82
C VAL A 123 -4.91 1.89 -6.79
N VAL A 124 -4.03 1.97 -7.77
CA VAL A 124 -3.82 0.95 -8.81
C VAL A 124 -2.36 0.54 -8.93
N VAL A 125 -2.13 -0.54 -9.64
CA VAL A 125 -0.79 -1.03 -9.99
C VAL A 125 -0.70 -1.06 -11.52
N ASP A 126 0.38 -0.51 -12.04
CA ASP A 126 0.75 -0.64 -13.45
C ASP A 126 1.62 -1.89 -13.62
N ASN A 127 1.02 -2.96 -14.11
CA ASN A 127 1.68 -4.26 -14.25
C ASN A 127 2.85 -4.22 -15.23
N THR A 128 2.86 -3.29 -16.18
CA THR A 128 3.97 -3.16 -17.16
C THR A 128 5.24 -2.60 -16.53
N ARG A 129 5.10 -1.87 -15.42
CA ARG A 129 6.21 -1.28 -14.66
C ARG A 129 6.57 -2.06 -13.41
N CYS A 130 5.66 -2.93 -12.94
CA CYS A 130 5.85 -3.66 -11.69
C CYS A 130 6.93 -4.73 -11.85
N VAL A 131 7.89 -4.74 -10.91
CA VAL A 131 8.99 -5.72 -10.87
C VAL A 131 8.81 -6.81 -9.81
N GLY A 132 7.63 -6.87 -9.16
CA GLY A 132 7.32 -7.92 -8.20
C GLY A 132 8.09 -7.88 -6.87
N CYS A 133 8.71 -6.77 -6.51
CA CYS A 133 9.59 -6.67 -5.32
C CYS A 133 8.88 -6.83 -3.97
N ALA A 134 7.56 -6.90 -3.93
CA ALA A 134 6.71 -7.10 -2.75
C ALA A 134 6.76 -6.00 -1.66
N TYR A 135 7.51 -4.90 -1.82
CA TYR A 135 7.54 -3.83 -0.80
C TYR A 135 6.15 -3.26 -0.50
N CYS A 136 5.32 -3.10 -1.52
CA CYS A 136 3.94 -2.63 -1.34
C CYS A 136 3.02 -3.66 -0.64
N VAL A 137 3.35 -4.94 -0.69
CA VAL A 137 2.67 -6.01 0.06
C VAL A 137 3.01 -5.86 1.54
N GLN A 138 4.30 -5.76 1.87
CA GLN A 138 4.79 -5.60 3.25
C GLN A 138 4.32 -4.28 3.89
N ALA A 139 4.25 -3.20 3.10
CA ALA A 139 3.80 -1.90 3.59
C ALA A 139 2.28 -1.82 3.83
N CYS A 140 1.49 -2.80 3.38
CA CYS A 140 0.05 -2.79 3.54
C CYS A 140 -0.37 -3.29 4.93
N PRO A 141 -0.91 -2.45 5.84
CA PRO A 141 -1.29 -2.89 7.18
C PRO A 141 -2.56 -3.76 7.18
N TYR A 142 -3.21 -3.89 6.03
CA TYR A 142 -4.49 -4.60 5.89
C TYR A 142 -4.34 -5.93 5.16
N ASP A 143 -3.14 -6.32 4.77
CA ASP A 143 -2.90 -7.55 4.00
C ASP A 143 -3.79 -7.66 2.74
N ALA A 144 -4.00 -6.52 2.06
CA ALA A 144 -4.90 -6.42 0.92
C ALA A 144 -4.16 -6.51 -0.43
N ARG A 145 -2.91 -6.99 -0.42
CA ARG A 145 -2.05 -7.12 -1.60
C ARG A 145 -1.34 -8.46 -1.60
N PHE A 146 -1.10 -8.98 -2.79
CA PHE A 146 -0.32 -10.18 -2.99
C PHE A 146 0.52 -10.05 -4.28
N ILE A 147 1.46 -10.96 -4.47
CA ILE A 147 2.15 -11.11 -5.75
C ILE A 147 1.40 -12.15 -6.56
N ASN A 148 0.92 -11.75 -7.70
CA ASN A 148 0.31 -12.66 -8.66
C ASN A 148 1.42 -13.55 -9.24
N HIS A 149 1.30 -14.86 -9.03
CA HIS A 149 2.34 -15.84 -9.40
C HIS A 149 2.41 -16.10 -10.91
N GLU A 150 1.36 -15.77 -11.67
CA GLU A 150 1.36 -15.90 -13.12
C GLU A 150 2.04 -14.70 -13.79
N THR A 151 1.72 -13.47 -13.34
CA THR A 151 2.26 -12.23 -13.93
C THR A 151 3.53 -11.74 -13.23
N GLN A 152 3.88 -12.31 -12.06
CA GLN A 152 4.99 -11.88 -11.19
C GLN A 152 4.90 -10.40 -10.75
N THR A 153 3.69 -9.85 -10.75
CA THR A 153 3.42 -8.45 -10.37
C THR A 153 2.54 -8.37 -9.12
N ALA A 154 2.58 -7.23 -8.44
CA ALA A 154 1.69 -6.98 -7.31
C ALA A 154 0.24 -6.85 -7.78
N ASP A 155 -0.68 -7.51 -7.10
CA ASP A 155 -2.10 -7.46 -7.38
C ASP A 155 -2.94 -7.13 -6.15
N LYS A 156 -4.13 -6.59 -6.36
CA LYS A 156 -5.10 -6.18 -5.33
C LYS A 156 -6.44 -5.74 -5.92
N CYS A 157 -7.44 -5.52 -5.08
CA CYS A 157 -8.70 -4.89 -5.50
C CYS A 157 -8.44 -3.53 -6.19
N THR A 158 -9.11 -3.31 -7.32
CA THR A 158 -9.04 -2.07 -8.12
C THR A 158 -10.36 -1.30 -8.16
N PHE A 159 -11.37 -1.69 -7.36
CA PHE A 159 -12.77 -1.24 -7.49
C PHE A 159 -13.32 -1.46 -8.91
N CYS A 160 -12.85 -2.49 -9.59
CA CYS A 160 -13.22 -2.79 -10.97
C CYS A 160 -13.09 -1.56 -11.89
N VAL A 161 -11.97 -0.85 -11.78
CA VAL A 161 -11.69 0.41 -12.49
C VAL A 161 -11.86 0.31 -14.01
N HIS A 162 -11.81 -0.90 -14.55
CA HIS A 162 -12.05 -1.18 -15.97
C HIS A 162 -13.53 -1.04 -16.37
N ARG A 163 -14.43 -0.86 -15.39
CA ARG A 163 -15.87 -0.60 -15.58
C ARG A 163 -16.27 0.86 -15.32
N LEU A 164 -15.32 1.71 -14.88
CA LEU A 164 -15.53 3.13 -14.56
C LEU A 164 -15.07 4.07 -15.74
#